data_eb1af53e1166c39a2168b02df118d315
#
_entry.id   eb1af53e1166c39a2168b02df118d315
#
_cell.length_a   1.000
_cell.length_b   1.000
_cell.length_c   1.000
_cell.angle_alpha   90.00
_cell.angle_beta   90.00
_cell.angle_gamma   90.00
#
_symmetry.space_group_name_H-M   'P 1'
#
loop_
_entity.id
_entity.type
_entity.pdbx_description
1 polymer ?
#
loop_
_entity_poly.entity_id
_entity_poly.type
_entity_poly.pdbx_seq_one_letter_code
_entity_poly.pdbx_strand_id
1 'polypeptide(L)'
;MSEGRKLVSIRGLTVSSAHRVLIKSLDLDIAQGELLGIAGESGSGKTMLMRTLLNIPPEDVHFKADALQMFGADCLHLSDTEWRRTVGEHIGFVPQNTMFYLHPMLKIRQQIADSYVSHRKGTLRQGLARAEALLREVGFDDPERVLNSYAWELSGGMRQRVNIAMALMNSPELLIADEPTTALDCAIQRQIMDLFMKISRDTGIAIVMISHDLGMLQQYSRRTLVMYAGRMVESGSTETLFCTPAHPYTRALMGVSPSLSLQAGQRLAEIPGYVPDSGRETDACIFAPRCPYAGAECSTALQEQDLGGGHSCLCAKPGIGGHDHG
;
A
#
# COMPACT_ATOMS: atom_id res chain seq x y z
N MET A 1 -8.07 -20.30 12.09
CA MET A 1 -8.58 -19.05 11.48
C MET A 1 -9.26 -19.45 10.19
N SER A 2 -10.56 -19.15 10.01
CA SER A 2 -11.25 -19.43 8.73
C SER A 2 -10.53 -18.70 7.63
N GLU A 3 -10.14 -19.38 6.55
CA GLU A 3 -9.61 -18.72 5.36
C GLU A 3 -10.70 -17.77 4.84
N GLY A 4 -10.53 -16.47 5.07
CA GLY A 4 -11.41 -15.45 4.52
C GLY A 4 -11.38 -15.49 3.00
N ARG A 5 -12.45 -15.05 2.34
CA ARG A 5 -12.50 -14.91 0.88
C ARG A 5 -11.29 -14.10 0.41
N LYS A 6 -10.48 -14.66 -0.49
CA LYS A 6 -9.37 -13.93 -1.12
C LYS A 6 -9.93 -12.95 -2.15
N LEU A 7 -9.60 -11.67 -1.99
CA LEU A 7 -9.96 -10.62 -2.95
C LEU A 7 -8.92 -10.52 -4.07
N VAL A 8 -7.64 -10.68 -3.72
CA VAL A 8 -6.51 -10.64 -4.64
C VAL A 8 -5.62 -11.85 -4.37
N SER A 9 -5.18 -12.51 -5.42
CA SER A 9 -4.19 -13.59 -5.37
C SER A 9 -3.23 -13.46 -6.54
N ILE A 10 -1.97 -13.25 -6.24
CA ILE A 10 -0.88 -13.03 -7.19
C ILE A 10 0.19 -14.08 -6.97
N ARG A 11 0.74 -14.64 -8.05
CA ARG A 11 1.88 -15.56 -8.03
C ARG A 11 2.89 -15.16 -9.10
N GLY A 12 4.17 -15.12 -8.72
CA GLY A 12 5.28 -14.88 -9.61
C GLY A 12 5.26 -13.52 -10.31
N LEU A 13 4.62 -12.49 -9.73
CA LEU A 13 4.52 -11.17 -10.38
C LEU A 13 5.89 -10.58 -10.62
N THR A 14 6.20 -10.33 -11.89
CA THR A 14 7.40 -9.62 -12.33
C THR A 14 6.97 -8.41 -13.15
N VAL A 15 7.46 -7.23 -12.75
CA VAL A 15 7.21 -5.96 -13.44
C VAL A 15 8.54 -5.42 -13.95
N SER A 16 8.60 -5.06 -15.22
CA SER A 16 9.81 -4.60 -15.86
C SER A 16 9.54 -3.45 -16.85
N SER A 17 10.53 -2.58 -16.99
CA SER A 17 10.66 -1.66 -18.11
C SER A 17 11.62 -2.21 -19.14
N ALA A 18 11.84 -1.48 -20.25
CA ALA A 18 12.78 -1.89 -21.31
C ALA A 18 14.22 -2.15 -20.79
N HIS A 19 14.61 -1.55 -19.67
CA HIS A 19 16.00 -1.54 -19.19
C HIS A 19 16.20 -2.18 -17.83
N ARG A 20 15.14 -2.45 -17.06
CA ARG A 20 15.28 -2.96 -15.68
C ARG A 20 14.03 -3.68 -15.17
N VAL A 21 14.27 -4.62 -14.27
CA VAL A 21 13.23 -5.25 -13.47
C VAL A 21 12.88 -4.34 -12.28
N LEU A 22 11.61 -4.02 -12.13
CA LEU A 22 11.07 -3.13 -11.08
C LEU A 22 10.51 -3.92 -9.91
N ILE A 23 9.89 -5.07 -10.20
CA ILE A 23 9.43 -6.05 -9.20
C ILE A 23 9.80 -7.42 -9.75
N LYS A 24 10.36 -8.30 -8.91
CA LYS A 24 10.78 -9.65 -9.30
C LYS A 24 10.08 -10.71 -8.46
N SER A 25 9.31 -11.56 -9.14
CA SER A 25 8.70 -12.79 -8.59
C SER A 25 8.01 -12.56 -7.24
N LEU A 26 7.03 -11.65 -7.20
CA LEU A 26 6.29 -11.32 -6.00
C LEU A 26 5.02 -12.15 -5.91
N ASP A 27 4.82 -12.81 -4.76
CA ASP A 27 3.59 -13.48 -4.38
C ASP A 27 2.82 -12.61 -3.37
N LEU A 28 1.50 -12.48 -3.54
CA LEU A 28 0.67 -11.68 -2.66
C LEU A 28 -0.76 -12.22 -2.64
N ASP A 29 -1.28 -12.46 -1.45
CA ASP A 29 -2.71 -12.64 -1.23
C ASP A 29 -3.26 -11.48 -0.40
N ILE A 30 -4.47 -11.01 -0.70
CA ILE A 30 -5.21 -10.04 0.11
C ILE A 30 -6.58 -10.64 0.38
N ALA A 31 -6.91 -10.80 1.66
CA ALA A 31 -8.19 -11.32 2.10
C ALA A 31 -9.22 -10.20 2.34
N GLN A 32 -10.49 -10.54 2.31
CA GLN A 32 -11.57 -9.62 2.67
C GLN A 32 -11.42 -9.13 4.11
N GLY A 33 -11.59 -7.82 4.34
CA GLY A 33 -11.45 -7.19 5.65
C GLY A 33 -10.02 -7.14 6.19
N GLU A 34 -9.03 -7.48 5.37
CA GLU A 34 -7.63 -7.46 5.77
C GLU A 34 -7.09 -6.02 5.87
N LEU A 35 -6.25 -5.78 6.88
CA LEU A 35 -5.47 -4.55 7.04
C LEU A 35 -4.01 -4.87 6.76
N LEU A 36 -3.59 -4.66 5.51
CA LEU A 36 -2.24 -4.95 5.02
C LEU A 36 -1.40 -3.69 4.97
N GLY A 37 -0.26 -3.69 5.66
CA GLY A 37 0.79 -2.67 5.53
C GLY A 37 1.82 -3.07 4.48
N ILE A 38 2.27 -2.13 3.64
CA ILE A 38 3.41 -2.33 2.74
C ILE A 38 4.48 -1.31 3.09
N ALA A 39 5.60 -1.80 3.60
CA ALA A 39 6.75 -1.01 4.07
C ALA A 39 7.94 -1.09 3.11
N GLY A 40 8.84 -0.13 3.20
CA GLY A 40 10.12 -0.12 2.49
C GLY A 40 10.61 1.28 2.15
N GLU A 41 11.91 1.42 1.83
CA GLU A 41 12.50 2.69 1.40
C GLU A 41 11.88 3.21 0.09
N SER A 42 12.12 4.48 -0.22
CA SER A 42 11.76 5.04 -1.55
C SER A 42 12.43 4.23 -2.65
N GLY A 43 11.69 3.95 -3.74
CA GLY A 43 12.20 3.12 -4.84
C GLY A 43 12.16 1.60 -4.59
N SER A 44 11.60 1.12 -3.47
CA SER A 44 11.51 -0.33 -3.21
C SER A 44 10.48 -1.08 -4.06
N GLY A 45 9.67 -0.39 -4.87
CA GLY A 45 8.68 -1.00 -5.76
C GLY A 45 7.21 -0.89 -5.30
N LYS A 46 6.93 -0.34 -4.12
CA LYS A 46 5.56 -0.23 -3.55
C LYS A 46 4.55 0.45 -4.48
N THR A 47 4.91 1.64 -4.98
CA THR A 47 4.05 2.39 -5.92
C THR A 47 3.88 1.64 -7.24
N MET A 48 4.90 0.89 -7.69
CA MET A 48 4.80 0.09 -8.91
C MET A 48 3.86 -1.10 -8.72
N LEU A 49 3.93 -1.78 -7.58
CA LEU A 49 2.98 -2.84 -7.22
C LEU A 49 1.54 -2.31 -7.24
N MET A 50 1.29 -1.17 -6.60
CA MET A 50 -0.02 -0.51 -6.60
C MET A 50 -0.49 -0.18 -8.03
N ARG A 51 0.37 0.44 -8.86
CA ARG A 51 0.02 0.78 -10.24
C ARG A 51 -0.29 -0.44 -11.08
N THR A 52 0.39 -1.56 -10.85
CA THR A 52 0.10 -2.84 -11.50
C THR A 52 -1.28 -3.37 -11.10
N LEU A 53 -1.62 -3.35 -9.80
CA LEU A 53 -2.95 -3.74 -9.33
C LEU A 53 -4.07 -2.88 -9.91
N LEU A 54 -3.83 -1.59 -10.10
CA LEU A 54 -4.77 -0.64 -10.69
C LEU A 54 -4.80 -0.70 -12.23
N ASN A 55 -3.92 -1.47 -12.86
CA ASN A 55 -3.71 -1.51 -14.32
C ASN A 55 -3.42 -0.11 -14.93
N ILE A 56 -2.58 0.66 -14.24
CA ILE A 56 -2.11 1.98 -14.69
C ILE A 56 -0.57 2.08 -14.65
N PRO A 57 0.18 1.06 -15.13
CA PRO A 57 1.63 1.18 -15.23
C PRO A 57 2.00 2.29 -16.23
N PRO A 58 3.21 2.86 -16.13
CA PRO A 58 3.75 3.73 -17.18
C PRO A 58 3.80 2.99 -18.54
N GLU A 59 3.82 3.75 -19.65
CA GLU A 59 3.74 3.19 -21.01
C GLU A 59 4.88 2.20 -21.36
N ASP A 60 6.06 2.40 -20.79
CA ASP A 60 7.25 1.57 -21.01
C ASP A 60 7.36 0.41 -20.00
N VAL A 61 6.36 0.22 -19.14
CA VAL A 61 6.35 -0.80 -18.09
C VAL A 61 5.36 -1.90 -18.42
N HIS A 62 5.85 -3.13 -18.38
CA HIS A 62 5.07 -4.34 -18.61
C HIS A 62 5.17 -5.26 -17.40
N PHE A 63 4.16 -6.10 -17.22
CA PHE A 63 4.20 -7.12 -16.17
C PHE A 63 3.85 -8.50 -16.72
N LYS A 64 4.30 -9.53 -16.03
CA LYS A 64 3.92 -10.93 -16.20
C LYS A 64 3.72 -11.55 -14.82
N ALA A 65 2.85 -12.53 -14.75
CA ALA A 65 2.63 -13.31 -13.53
C ALA A 65 2.27 -14.74 -13.91
N ASP A 66 2.52 -15.69 -13.01
CA ASP A 66 2.09 -17.08 -13.18
C ASP A 66 0.58 -17.20 -12.93
N ALA A 67 0.06 -16.39 -12.00
CA ALA A 67 -1.37 -16.22 -11.77
C ALA A 67 -1.66 -14.81 -11.25
N LEU A 68 -2.77 -14.22 -11.70
CA LEU A 68 -3.27 -12.93 -11.22
C LEU A 68 -4.79 -12.96 -11.17
N GLN A 69 -5.32 -13.28 -10.00
CA GLN A 69 -6.76 -13.31 -9.74
C GLN A 69 -7.17 -12.15 -8.85
N MET A 70 -8.19 -11.42 -9.25
CA MET A 70 -8.77 -10.33 -8.47
C MET A 70 -10.29 -10.39 -8.51
N PHE A 71 -10.92 -10.37 -7.34
CA PHE A 71 -12.38 -10.41 -7.17
C PHE A 71 -13.06 -11.58 -7.92
N GLY A 72 -12.36 -12.71 -8.04
CA GLY A 72 -12.83 -13.90 -8.74
C GLY A 72 -12.61 -13.92 -10.27
N ALA A 73 -12.00 -12.87 -10.83
CA ALA A 73 -11.63 -12.80 -12.24
C ALA A 73 -10.14 -13.12 -12.43
N ASP A 74 -9.81 -13.83 -13.51
CA ASP A 74 -8.42 -14.03 -13.98
C ASP A 74 -7.99 -12.83 -14.83
N CYS A 75 -7.24 -11.92 -14.21
CA CYS A 75 -6.87 -10.66 -14.85
C CYS A 75 -5.86 -10.80 -15.99
N LEU A 76 -5.14 -11.91 -16.10
CA LEU A 76 -4.21 -12.15 -17.22
C LEU A 76 -4.93 -12.33 -18.56
N HIS A 77 -6.21 -12.68 -18.52
CA HIS A 77 -7.03 -12.94 -19.70
C HIS A 77 -8.09 -11.86 -19.95
N LEU A 78 -8.14 -10.80 -19.13
CA LEU A 78 -9.06 -9.69 -19.32
C LEU A 78 -8.54 -8.73 -20.40
N SER A 79 -9.45 -8.18 -21.18
CA SER A 79 -9.18 -6.99 -21.99
C SER A 79 -8.97 -5.77 -21.08
N ASP A 80 -8.28 -4.74 -21.58
CA ASP A 80 -8.08 -3.48 -20.84
C ASP A 80 -9.38 -2.86 -20.34
N THR A 81 -10.46 -2.98 -21.12
CA THR A 81 -11.78 -2.45 -20.75
C THR A 81 -12.40 -3.22 -19.59
N GLU A 82 -12.30 -4.56 -19.61
CA GLU A 82 -12.80 -5.41 -18.52
C GLU A 82 -11.99 -5.20 -17.25
N TRP A 83 -10.66 -5.09 -17.37
CA TRP A 83 -9.80 -4.82 -16.21
C TRP A 83 -10.12 -3.45 -15.60
N ARG A 84 -10.20 -2.38 -16.37
CA ARG A 84 -10.59 -1.05 -15.89
C ARG A 84 -11.95 -1.06 -15.19
N ARG A 85 -12.89 -1.84 -15.73
CA ARG A 85 -14.19 -2.03 -15.08
C ARG A 85 -14.05 -2.73 -13.73
N THR A 86 -13.33 -3.84 -13.66
CA THR A 86 -13.07 -4.59 -12.41
C THR A 86 -12.41 -3.70 -11.36
N VAL A 87 -11.36 -2.97 -11.73
CA VAL A 87 -10.69 -2.03 -10.82
C VAL A 87 -11.66 -0.94 -10.36
N GLY A 88 -12.36 -0.27 -11.28
CA GLY A 88 -13.25 0.85 -10.94
C GLY A 88 -14.48 0.46 -10.11
N GLU A 89 -14.92 -0.80 -10.19
CA GLU A 89 -16.03 -1.32 -9.39
C GLU A 89 -15.59 -1.81 -8.00
N HIS A 90 -14.38 -2.39 -7.89
CA HIS A 90 -13.97 -3.14 -6.70
C HIS A 90 -12.83 -2.49 -5.92
N ILE A 91 -12.07 -1.57 -6.52
CA ILE A 91 -10.94 -0.91 -5.85
C ILE A 91 -11.19 0.58 -5.70
N GLY A 92 -11.10 1.06 -4.46
CA GLY A 92 -10.95 2.48 -4.15
C GLY A 92 -9.47 2.84 -4.05
N PHE A 93 -9.09 3.99 -4.58
CA PHE A 93 -7.71 4.46 -4.50
C PHE A 93 -7.62 5.83 -3.84
N VAL A 94 -6.75 5.93 -2.83
CA VAL A 94 -6.42 7.18 -2.12
C VAL A 94 -4.95 7.52 -2.41
N PRO A 95 -4.68 8.57 -3.20
CA PRO A 95 -3.34 8.93 -3.64
C PRO A 95 -2.54 9.65 -2.56
N GLN A 96 -1.20 9.61 -2.68
CA GLN A 96 -0.27 10.34 -1.84
C GLN A 96 -0.45 11.86 -1.96
N ASN A 97 -0.62 12.38 -3.16
CA ASN A 97 -0.72 13.81 -3.40
C ASN A 97 -2.14 14.23 -3.78
N THR A 98 -2.88 14.70 -2.77
CA THR A 98 -4.29 15.11 -2.91
C THR A 98 -4.50 16.29 -3.85
N MET A 99 -3.50 17.17 -4.00
CA MET A 99 -3.62 18.37 -4.85
C MET A 99 -3.65 18.03 -6.34
N PHE A 100 -2.89 17.03 -6.77
CA PHE A 100 -2.83 16.64 -8.18
C PHE A 100 -3.98 15.72 -8.60
N TYR A 101 -4.69 15.15 -7.63
CA TYR A 101 -5.79 14.22 -7.91
C TYR A 101 -7.12 14.95 -8.11
N LEU A 102 -7.29 16.10 -7.45
CA LEU A 102 -8.47 16.93 -7.61
C LEU A 102 -8.22 18.00 -8.68
N HIS A 103 -9.08 18.06 -9.69
CA HIS A 103 -8.98 19.05 -10.75
C HIS A 103 -9.21 20.47 -10.18
N PRO A 104 -8.28 21.43 -10.34
CA PRO A 104 -8.35 22.72 -9.66
C PRO A 104 -9.51 23.61 -10.15
N MET A 105 -9.93 23.44 -11.39
CA MET A 105 -10.96 24.27 -12.03
C MET A 105 -12.37 23.67 -11.97
N LEU A 106 -12.53 22.48 -11.39
CA LEU A 106 -13.83 21.83 -11.25
C LEU A 106 -14.25 21.81 -9.78
N LYS A 107 -15.53 22.05 -9.52
CA LYS A 107 -16.09 21.88 -8.18
C LYS A 107 -16.09 20.42 -7.77
N ILE A 108 -15.99 20.16 -6.45
CA ILE A 108 -15.96 18.80 -5.90
C ILE A 108 -17.17 17.98 -6.37
N ARG A 109 -18.37 18.57 -6.44
CA ARG A 109 -19.59 17.90 -6.92
C ARG A 109 -19.45 17.27 -8.31
N GLN A 110 -18.71 17.92 -9.22
CA GLN A 110 -18.52 17.43 -10.57
C GLN A 110 -17.59 16.23 -10.60
N GLN A 111 -16.56 16.25 -9.78
CA GLN A 111 -15.52 15.22 -9.74
C GLN A 111 -15.97 13.97 -8.96
N ILE A 112 -16.58 14.14 -7.79
CA ILE A 112 -16.97 13.02 -6.94
C ILE A 112 -18.10 12.18 -7.53
N ALA A 113 -19.06 12.81 -8.19
CA ALA A 113 -20.19 12.09 -8.79
C ALA A 113 -19.83 11.36 -10.09
N ASP A 114 -18.78 11.82 -10.79
CA ASP A 114 -18.37 11.28 -12.09
C ASP A 114 -17.95 9.81 -11.99
N SER A 115 -17.21 9.43 -10.97
CA SER A 115 -16.84 8.04 -10.69
C SER A 115 -18.07 7.11 -10.56
N TYR A 116 -19.10 7.57 -9.86
CA TYR A 116 -20.33 6.80 -9.68
C TYR A 116 -21.10 6.60 -10.99
N VAL A 117 -21.23 7.68 -11.77
CA VAL A 117 -21.96 7.64 -13.06
C VAL A 117 -21.23 6.74 -14.05
N SER A 118 -19.91 6.86 -14.15
CA SER A 118 -19.11 6.11 -15.13
C SER A 118 -19.07 4.61 -14.86
N HIS A 119 -19.02 4.19 -13.60
CA HIS A 119 -18.88 2.76 -13.27
C HIS A 119 -20.18 2.06 -12.90
N ARG A 120 -21.10 2.74 -12.23
CA ARG A 120 -22.35 2.14 -11.76
C ARG A 120 -23.54 2.40 -12.68
N LYS A 121 -23.36 3.19 -13.74
CA LYS A 121 -24.44 3.58 -14.66
C LYS A 121 -25.64 4.20 -13.94
N GLY A 122 -25.39 4.82 -12.80
CA GLY A 122 -26.39 5.57 -12.04
C GLY A 122 -26.56 6.99 -12.58
N THR A 123 -27.58 7.68 -12.11
CA THR A 123 -27.82 9.08 -12.47
C THR A 123 -26.93 10.02 -11.65
N LEU A 124 -26.65 11.20 -12.20
CA LEU A 124 -25.93 12.26 -11.49
C LEU A 124 -26.59 12.59 -10.13
N ARG A 125 -27.92 12.61 -10.07
CA ARG A 125 -28.68 12.85 -8.84
C ARG A 125 -28.38 11.80 -7.77
N GLN A 126 -28.34 10.52 -8.17
CA GLN A 126 -27.97 9.42 -7.27
C GLN A 126 -26.51 9.51 -6.81
N GLY A 127 -25.60 9.84 -7.73
CA GLY A 127 -24.19 10.06 -7.41
C GLY A 127 -24.00 11.20 -6.39
N LEU A 128 -24.69 12.32 -6.56
CA LEU A 128 -24.62 13.45 -5.62
C LEU A 128 -25.21 13.11 -4.25
N ALA A 129 -26.34 12.42 -4.19
CA ALA A 129 -26.93 11.98 -2.91
C ALA A 129 -25.98 11.03 -2.15
N ARG A 130 -25.31 10.11 -2.87
CA ARG A 130 -24.31 9.23 -2.28
C ARG A 130 -23.07 10.00 -1.83
N ALA A 131 -22.57 10.94 -2.65
CA ALA A 131 -21.44 11.78 -2.30
C ALA A 131 -21.71 12.58 -1.00
N GLU A 132 -22.90 13.13 -0.85
CA GLU A 132 -23.33 13.84 0.35
C GLU A 132 -23.30 12.92 1.59
N ALA A 133 -23.81 11.70 1.47
CA ALA A 133 -23.78 10.71 2.55
C ALA A 133 -22.33 10.35 2.94
N LEU A 134 -21.46 10.07 1.95
CA LEU A 134 -20.05 9.75 2.19
C LEU A 134 -19.28 10.92 2.78
N LEU A 135 -19.54 12.16 2.35
CA LEU A 135 -18.91 13.34 2.96
C LEU A 135 -19.30 13.50 4.44
N ARG A 136 -20.53 13.19 4.84
CA ARG A 136 -20.90 13.11 6.26
C ARG A 136 -20.15 12.00 6.98
N GLU A 137 -20.04 10.82 6.36
CA GLU A 137 -19.35 9.67 6.95
C GLU A 137 -17.86 9.95 7.20
N VAL A 138 -17.19 10.67 6.29
CA VAL A 138 -15.81 11.08 6.46
C VAL A 138 -15.64 12.33 7.35
N GLY A 139 -16.72 12.85 7.93
CA GLY A 139 -16.70 13.85 8.99
C GLY A 139 -16.84 15.30 8.54
N PHE A 140 -17.61 15.56 7.49
CA PHE A 140 -18.04 16.92 7.15
C PHE A 140 -19.43 17.23 7.70
N ASP A 141 -19.56 18.31 8.49
CA ASP A 141 -20.84 18.76 9.02
C ASP A 141 -21.73 19.38 7.93
N ASP A 142 -21.10 20.05 6.96
CA ASP A 142 -21.77 20.71 5.81
C ASP A 142 -21.24 20.16 4.47
N PRO A 143 -21.74 18.99 4.02
CA PRO A 143 -21.35 18.40 2.75
C PRO A 143 -21.71 19.27 1.54
N GLU A 144 -22.80 20.02 1.59
CA GLU A 144 -23.24 20.83 0.45
C GLU A 144 -22.24 21.97 0.17
N ARG A 145 -21.73 22.61 1.21
CA ARG A 145 -20.64 23.58 1.08
C ARG A 145 -19.43 22.96 0.41
N VAL A 146 -19.01 21.75 0.87
CA VAL A 146 -17.85 21.04 0.29
C VAL A 146 -18.09 20.68 -1.17
N LEU A 147 -19.27 20.18 -1.51
CA LEU A 147 -19.64 19.86 -2.89
C LEU A 147 -19.57 21.08 -3.82
N ASN A 148 -19.86 22.26 -3.31
CA ASN A 148 -19.83 23.51 -4.07
C ASN A 148 -18.47 24.23 -4.06
N SER A 149 -17.49 23.74 -3.28
CA SER A 149 -16.14 24.27 -3.21
C SER A 149 -15.24 23.73 -4.35
N TYR A 150 -14.18 24.48 -4.63
CA TYR A 150 -13.04 24.02 -5.43
C TYR A 150 -11.96 23.39 -4.52
N ALA A 151 -11.09 22.56 -5.09
CA ALA A 151 -10.05 21.88 -4.32
C ALA A 151 -9.11 22.83 -3.56
N TRP A 152 -8.79 23.97 -4.11
CA TRP A 152 -7.91 24.98 -3.51
C TRP A 152 -8.55 25.75 -2.33
N GLU A 153 -9.89 25.72 -2.18
CA GLU A 153 -10.61 26.31 -1.05
C GLU A 153 -10.60 25.39 0.19
N LEU A 154 -10.14 24.14 0.05
CA LEU A 154 -10.13 23.14 1.10
C LEU A 154 -8.74 23.03 1.73
N SER A 155 -8.67 22.80 3.05
CA SER A 155 -7.41 22.46 3.74
C SER A 155 -6.87 21.10 3.29
N GLY A 156 -5.60 20.78 3.61
CA GLY A 156 -5.00 19.49 3.29
C GLY A 156 -5.80 18.30 3.81
N GLY A 157 -6.18 18.33 5.08
CA GLY A 157 -7.02 17.30 5.69
C GLY A 157 -8.42 17.21 5.09
N MET A 158 -9.02 18.34 4.71
CA MET A 158 -10.32 18.34 4.02
C MET A 158 -10.20 17.70 2.64
N ARG A 159 -9.17 18.05 1.85
CA ARG A 159 -8.92 17.38 0.55
C ARG A 159 -8.72 15.89 0.69
N GLN A 160 -7.98 15.47 1.73
CA GLN A 160 -7.77 14.04 2.00
C GLN A 160 -9.09 13.32 2.28
N ARG A 161 -9.96 13.89 3.12
CA ARG A 161 -11.30 13.33 3.40
C ARG A 161 -12.17 13.28 2.13
N VAL A 162 -12.11 14.29 1.26
CA VAL A 162 -12.80 14.27 -0.04
C VAL A 162 -12.28 13.13 -0.92
N ASN A 163 -10.95 12.93 -1.02
CA ASN A 163 -10.38 11.81 -1.77
C ASN A 163 -10.80 10.45 -1.20
N ILE A 164 -10.87 10.30 0.12
CA ILE A 164 -11.40 9.09 0.74
C ILE A 164 -12.87 8.87 0.35
N ALA A 165 -13.71 9.92 0.43
CA ALA A 165 -15.10 9.82 0.00
C ALA A 165 -15.22 9.44 -1.49
N MET A 166 -14.39 10.02 -2.36
CA MET A 166 -14.33 9.66 -3.79
C MET A 166 -13.95 8.19 -3.99
N ALA A 167 -12.94 7.69 -3.27
CA ALA A 167 -12.52 6.31 -3.34
C ALA A 167 -13.63 5.33 -2.91
N LEU A 168 -14.53 5.74 -2.03
CA LEU A 168 -15.65 4.93 -1.53
C LEU A 168 -16.93 5.01 -2.38
N MET A 169 -16.98 5.85 -3.43
CA MET A 169 -18.19 6.10 -4.21
C MET A 169 -18.81 4.82 -4.79
N ASN A 170 -18.00 3.88 -5.23
CA ASN A 170 -18.45 2.63 -5.84
C ASN A 170 -18.61 1.47 -4.84
N SER A 171 -18.55 1.72 -3.52
CA SER A 171 -18.56 0.67 -2.47
C SER A 171 -17.52 -0.42 -2.76
N PRO A 172 -16.24 -0.08 -2.87
CA PRO A 172 -15.20 -1.04 -3.22
C PRO A 172 -15.04 -2.10 -2.13
N GLU A 173 -14.51 -3.27 -2.50
CA GLU A 173 -14.13 -4.34 -1.57
C GLU A 173 -12.69 -4.18 -1.07
N LEU A 174 -11.85 -3.43 -1.81
CA LEU A 174 -10.46 -3.13 -1.48
C LEU A 174 -10.20 -1.62 -1.58
N LEU A 175 -9.58 -1.05 -0.56
CA LEU A 175 -9.08 0.32 -0.57
C LEU A 175 -7.54 0.29 -0.58
N ILE A 176 -6.92 0.93 -1.56
CA ILE A 176 -5.47 1.12 -1.62
C ILE A 176 -5.17 2.56 -1.26
N ALA A 177 -4.38 2.77 -0.21
CA ALA A 177 -3.97 4.10 0.26
C ALA A 177 -2.45 4.23 0.14
N ASP A 178 -2.00 5.08 -0.80
CA ASP A 178 -0.58 5.35 -1.04
C ASP A 178 -0.14 6.57 -0.24
N GLU A 179 0.59 6.34 0.84
CA GLU A 179 1.07 7.36 1.78
C GLU A 179 -0.01 8.39 2.18
N PRO A 180 -1.18 7.95 2.67
CA PRO A 180 -2.38 8.76 2.77
C PRO A 180 -2.29 9.91 3.78
N THR A 181 -1.24 9.96 4.57
CA THR A 181 -1.04 10.95 5.65
C THR A 181 0.19 11.83 5.45
N THR A 182 0.93 11.64 4.35
CA THR A 182 2.10 12.47 4.02
C THR A 182 1.70 13.93 3.88
N ALA A 183 2.51 14.84 4.44
CA ALA A 183 2.29 16.28 4.47
C ALA A 183 1.08 16.77 5.31
N LEU A 184 0.56 15.91 6.22
CA LEU A 184 -0.45 16.32 7.21
C LEU A 184 0.21 16.41 8.60
N ASP A 185 -0.37 17.25 9.47
CA ASP A 185 0.05 17.29 10.87
C ASP A 185 -0.38 16.02 11.64
N CYS A 186 0.31 15.71 12.73
CA CYS A 186 0.10 14.47 13.49
C CYS A 186 -1.34 14.27 14.00
N ALA A 187 -2.08 15.36 14.28
CA ALA A 187 -3.46 15.25 14.75
C ALA A 187 -4.38 14.82 13.61
N ILE A 188 -4.23 15.43 12.44
CA ILE A 188 -4.98 15.07 11.23
C ILE A 188 -4.60 13.68 10.73
N GLN A 189 -3.30 13.30 10.78
CA GLN A 189 -2.86 11.94 10.44
C GLN A 189 -3.63 10.90 11.25
N ARG A 190 -3.69 11.06 12.58
CA ARG A 190 -4.43 10.15 13.47
C ARG A 190 -5.91 10.08 13.09
N GLN A 191 -6.56 11.23 12.88
CA GLN A 191 -7.97 11.27 12.49
C GLN A 191 -8.24 10.53 11.17
N ILE A 192 -7.35 10.64 10.18
CA ILE A 192 -7.47 9.92 8.91
C ILE A 192 -7.29 8.41 9.11
N MET A 193 -6.33 8.00 9.93
CA MET A 193 -6.12 6.59 10.21
C MET A 193 -7.28 5.97 11.00
N ASP A 194 -7.80 6.66 12.00
CA ASP A 194 -8.99 6.23 12.75
C ASP A 194 -10.22 6.14 11.84
N LEU A 195 -10.35 7.03 10.86
CA LEU A 195 -11.39 6.97 9.83
C LEU A 195 -11.25 5.70 8.99
N PHE A 196 -10.05 5.34 8.51
CA PHE A 196 -9.82 4.07 7.79
C PHE A 196 -10.20 2.85 8.63
N MET A 197 -9.81 2.84 9.90
CA MET A 197 -10.16 1.75 10.83
C MET A 197 -11.67 1.64 11.05
N LYS A 198 -12.36 2.78 11.16
CA LYS A 198 -13.82 2.82 11.25
C LYS A 198 -14.46 2.27 9.98
N ILE A 199 -14.05 2.75 8.80
CA ILE A 199 -14.58 2.29 7.50
C ILE A 199 -14.39 0.78 7.36
N SER A 200 -13.17 0.25 7.60
CA SER A 200 -12.90 -1.18 7.50
C SER A 200 -13.79 -2.01 8.43
N ARG A 201 -13.96 -1.59 9.68
CA ARG A 201 -14.80 -2.29 10.66
C ARG A 201 -16.28 -2.25 10.28
N ASP A 202 -16.78 -1.10 9.82
CA ASP A 202 -18.21 -0.90 9.56
C ASP A 202 -18.65 -1.55 8.24
N THR A 203 -17.75 -1.64 7.24
CA THR A 203 -18.07 -2.15 5.89
C THR A 203 -17.44 -3.49 5.54
N GLY A 204 -16.44 -3.95 6.29
CA GLY A 204 -15.66 -5.15 5.96
C GLY A 204 -14.74 -4.99 4.76
N ILE A 205 -14.44 -3.76 4.35
CA ILE A 205 -13.49 -3.47 3.26
C ILE A 205 -12.06 -3.84 3.66
N ALA A 206 -11.31 -4.47 2.76
CA ALA A 206 -9.87 -4.65 2.95
C ALA A 206 -9.14 -3.34 2.68
N ILE A 207 -8.08 -3.05 3.44
CA ILE A 207 -7.26 -1.84 3.26
C ILE A 207 -5.80 -2.22 3.09
N VAL A 208 -5.20 -1.78 1.98
CA VAL A 208 -3.75 -1.81 1.76
C VAL A 208 -3.19 -0.42 2.02
N MET A 209 -2.34 -0.31 3.03
CA MET A 209 -1.68 0.94 3.42
C MET A 209 -0.22 0.89 3.00
N ILE A 210 0.16 1.75 2.06
CA ILE A 210 1.56 1.94 1.68
C ILE A 210 2.10 3.09 2.51
N SER A 211 3.19 2.85 3.24
CA SER A 211 3.82 3.90 4.05
C SER A 211 5.32 3.65 4.26
N HIS A 212 6.06 4.75 4.42
CA HIS A 212 7.41 4.76 4.95
C HIS A 212 7.44 4.96 6.48
N ASP A 213 6.31 5.32 7.09
CA ASP A 213 6.17 5.42 8.55
C ASP A 213 5.79 4.05 9.14
N LEU A 214 6.80 3.37 9.69
CA LEU A 214 6.63 2.05 10.29
C LEU A 214 5.80 2.08 11.57
N GLY A 215 5.87 3.15 12.37
CA GLY A 215 5.06 3.28 13.58
C GLY A 215 3.56 3.35 13.25
N MET A 216 3.21 4.02 12.15
CA MET A 216 1.84 4.01 11.65
C MET A 216 1.43 2.60 11.22
N LEU A 217 2.26 1.87 10.45
CA LEU A 217 1.95 0.50 10.06
C LEU A 217 1.84 -0.44 11.26
N GLN A 218 2.72 -0.30 12.26
CA GLN A 218 2.65 -1.07 13.50
C GLN A 218 1.31 -0.89 14.23
N GLN A 219 0.80 0.34 14.25
CA GLN A 219 -0.44 0.66 14.95
C GLN A 219 -1.69 0.23 14.20
N TYR A 220 -1.71 0.31 12.86
CA TYR A 220 -2.93 0.24 12.06
C TYR A 220 -3.00 -0.96 11.10
N SER A 221 -1.91 -1.71 10.86
CA SER A 221 -1.97 -2.92 10.05
C SER A 221 -1.97 -4.19 10.90
N ARG A 222 -2.56 -5.26 10.39
CA ARG A 222 -2.54 -6.60 11.02
C ARG A 222 -1.45 -7.48 10.44
N ARG A 223 -1.20 -7.35 9.16
CA ARG A 223 -0.09 -8.00 8.45
C ARG A 223 0.72 -6.93 7.73
N THR A 224 2.02 -7.12 7.70
CA THR A 224 2.94 -6.22 7.01
C THR A 224 3.81 -7.00 6.04
N LEU A 225 4.00 -6.41 4.87
CA LEU A 225 4.89 -6.85 3.82
C LEU A 225 6.01 -5.82 3.67
N VAL A 226 7.25 -6.27 3.72
CA VAL A 226 8.44 -5.42 3.59
C VAL A 226 9.05 -5.62 2.22
N MET A 227 9.19 -4.52 1.46
CA MET A 227 9.78 -4.51 0.13
C MET A 227 11.14 -3.82 0.11
N TYR A 228 12.09 -4.41 -0.59
CA TYR A 228 13.41 -3.85 -0.84
C TYR A 228 13.83 -4.08 -2.29
N ALA A 229 14.14 -2.99 -3.02
CA ALA A 229 14.65 -3.02 -4.39
C ALA A 229 13.87 -3.97 -5.34
N GLY A 230 12.53 -3.90 -5.29
CA GLY A 230 11.63 -4.68 -6.14
C GLY A 230 11.36 -6.11 -5.68
N ARG A 231 11.79 -6.51 -4.48
CA ARG A 231 11.48 -7.81 -3.91
C ARG A 231 10.71 -7.70 -2.60
N MET A 232 9.83 -8.64 -2.34
CA MET A 232 9.35 -8.90 -0.99
C MET A 232 10.46 -9.61 -0.23
N VAL A 233 10.93 -9.00 0.84
CA VAL A 233 12.02 -9.57 1.66
C VAL A 233 11.51 -10.25 2.91
N GLU A 234 10.39 -9.79 3.45
CA GLU A 234 9.76 -10.37 4.63
C GLU A 234 8.25 -10.05 4.64
N SER A 235 7.42 -10.98 5.07
CA SER A 235 5.98 -10.82 5.27
C SER A 235 5.52 -11.61 6.48
N GLY A 236 4.62 -11.05 7.28
CA GLY A 236 4.08 -11.74 8.45
C GLY A 236 3.06 -10.89 9.20
N SER A 237 2.59 -11.39 10.35
CA SER A 237 1.80 -10.56 11.25
C SER A 237 2.62 -9.33 11.63
N THR A 238 1.98 -8.17 11.70
CA THR A 238 2.67 -6.93 12.08
C THR A 238 3.37 -7.08 13.42
N GLU A 239 2.72 -7.71 14.39
CA GLU A 239 3.30 -7.99 15.70
C GLU A 239 4.60 -8.81 15.59
N THR A 240 4.58 -9.91 14.83
CA THR A 240 5.77 -10.77 14.64
C THR A 240 6.91 -10.00 13.98
N LEU A 241 6.63 -9.27 12.90
CA LEU A 241 7.65 -8.52 12.19
C LEU A 241 8.31 -7.46 13.07
N PHE A 242 7.53 -6.78 13.90
CA PHE A 242 8.04 -5.70 14.76
C PHE A 242 8.72 -6.20 16.04
N CYS A 243 8.34 -7.38 16.54
CA CYS A 243 8.97 -7.99 17.71
C CYS A 243 10.21 -8.83 17.34
N THR A 244 10.14 -9.59 16.27
CA THR A 244 11.16 -10.58 15.87
C THR A 244 11.42 -10.56 14.36
N PRO A 245 11.95 -9.43 13.81
CA PRO A 245 12.26 -9.33 12.39
C PRO A 245 13.33 -10.38 12.01
N ALA A 246 13.06 -11.16 10.96
CA ALA A 246 13.96 -12.22 10.51
C ALA A 246 14.94 -11.72 9.44
N HIS A 247 14.53 -10.73 8.61
CA HIS A 247 15.41 -10.19 7.57
C HIS A 247 16.24 -9.02 8.10
N PRO A 248 17.56 -8.99 7.83
CA PRO A 248 18.42 -7.89 8.28
C PRO A 248 17.98 -6.50 7.83
N TYR A 249 17.39 -6.38 6.64
CA TYR A 249 16.83 -5.13 6.16
C TYR A 249 15.62 -4.66 6.97
N THR A 250 14.70 -5.56 7.34
CA THR A 250 13.55 -5.22 8.17
C THR A 250 13.99 -4.66 9.51
N ARG A 251 14.98 -5.30 10.14
CA ARG A 251 15.58 -4.80 11.38
C ARG A 251 16.23 -3.42 11.20
N ALA A 252 17.04 -3.26 10.15
CA ALA A 252 17.69 -1.98 9.84
C ALA A 252 16.65 -0.86 9.59
N LEU A 253 15.59 -1.17 8.85
CA LEU A 253 14.51 -0.23 8.55
C LEU A 253 13.78 0.23 9.82
N MET A 254 13.56 -0.67 10.77
CA MET A 254 13.02 -0.32 12.10
C MET A 254 13.96 0.57 12.90
N GLY A 255 15.25 0.28 12.86
CA GLY A 255 16.26 1.05 13.59
C GLY A 255 16.42 2.50 13.10
N VAL A 256 16.08 2.78 11.84
CA VAL A 256 16.13 4.13 11.27
C VAL A 256 14.77 4.85 11.31
N SER A 257 13.70 4.19 11.74
CA SER A 257 12.37 4.78 11.80
C SER A 257 12.24 5.71 13.01
N PRO A 258 12.01 7.02 12.83
CA PRO A 258 11.87 7.95 13.93
C PRO A 258 10.70 7.61 14.86
N SER A 259 9.62 7.08 14.31
CA SER A 259 8.41 6.72 15.07
C SER A 259 8.59 5.52 15.99
N LEU A 260 9.63 4.70 15.78
CA LEU A 260 9.93 3.50 16.58
C LEU A 260 11.15 3.65 17.49
N SER A 261 12.15 4.47 17.12
CA SER A 261 13.48 4.47 17.71
C SER A 261 13.82 5.73 18.52
N LEU A 262 12.98 6.77 18.54
CA LEU A 262 13.31 8.02 19.24
C LEU A 262 13.21 7.89 20.76
N GLN A 263 14.35 7.61 21.41
CA GLN A 263 14.62 8.13 22.75
C GLN A 263 15.26 9.51 22.61
N ALA A 264 14.82 10.47 23.42
CA ALA A 264 15.33 11.83 23.38
C ALA A 264 16.87 11.85 23.50
N GLY A 265 17.56 12.39 22.48
CA GLY A 265 19.04 12.52 22.46
C GLY A 265 19.79 11.41 21.70
N GLN A 266 19.14 10.40 21.16
CA GLN A 266 19.80 9.41 20.29
C GLN A 266 19.90 9.94 18.84
N ARG A 267 21.06 9.71 18.20
CA ARG A 267 21.20 9.91 16.75
C ARG A 267 20.41 8.83 16.03
N LEU A 268 19.64 9.22 15.03
CA LEU A 268 19.01 8.28 14.11
C LEU A 268 20.11 7.41 13.47
N ALA A 269 19.91 6.10 13.50
CA ALA A 269 20.74 5.19 12.72
C ALA A 269 20.49 5.44 11.21
N GLU A 270 21.46 5.15 10.38
CA GLU A 270 21.34 5.18 8.93
C GLU A 270 21.59 3.78 8.38
N ILE A 271 20.85 3.38 7.35
CA ILE A 271 21.19 2.17 6.60
C ILE A 271 22.32 2.55 5.64
N PRO A 272 23.55 2.05 5.85
CA PRO A 272 24.70 2.48 5.07
C PRO A 272 24.57 2.11 3.59
N GLY A 273 25.20 2.89 2.72
CA GLY A 273 25.23 2.65 1.27
C GLY A 273 23.95 3.06 0.55
N TYR A 274 23.88 2.73 -0.75
CA TYR A 274 22.76 3.11 -1.61
C TYR A 274 21.89 1.89 -1.94
N VAL A 275 20.60 2.13 -2.15
CA VAL A 275 19.70 1.10 -2.69
C VAL A 275 20.24 0.69 -4.08
N PRO A 276 20.52 -0.61 -4.32
CA PRO A 276 21.02 -1.04 -5.61
C PRO A 276 19.97 -0.76 -6.70
N ASP A 277 20.42 -0.46 -7.89
CA ASP A 277 19.52 -0.36 -9.04
C ASP A 277 18.76 -1.69 -9.19
N SER A 278 17.44 -1.63 -9.16
CA SER A 278 16.55 -2.78 -9.30
C SER A 278 16.71 -3.53 -10.64
N GLY A 279 17.47 -2.96 -11.59
CA GLY A 279 17.82 -3.58 -12.85
C GLY A 279 18.74 -4.81 -12.77
N ARG A 280 19.28 -5.17 -11.61
CA ARG A 280 20.06 -6.40 -11.47
C ARG A 280 19.13 -7.61 -11.41
N GLU A 281 19.16 -8.44 -12.44
CA GLU A 281 18.47 -9.74 -12.52
C GLU A 281 19.16 -10.82 -11.65
N THR A 282 19.64 -10.43 -10.47
CA THR A 282 20.27 -11.40 -9.58
C THR A 282 19.22 -12.22 -8.83
N ASP A 283 19.47 -13.51 -8.64
CA ASP A 283 18.72 -14.35 -7.71
C ASP A 283 19.33 -14.35 -6.30
N ALA A 284 20.50 -13.77 -6.15
CA ALA A 284 21.20 -13.57 -4.89
C ALA A 284 20.51 -12.50 -4.01
N CYS A 285 20.97 -12.37 -2.76
CA CYS A 285 20.46 -11.39 -1.82
C CYS A 285 20.80 -9.96 -2.27
N ILE A 286 19.78 -9.21 -2.71
CA ILE A 286 19.96 -7.85 -3.19
C ILE A 286 20.35 -6.86 -2.07
N PHE A 287 20.10 -7.20 -0.79
CA PHE A 287 20.52 -6.40 0.36
C PHE A 287 21.96 -6.71 0.80
N ALA A 288 22.59 -7.79 0.31
CA ALA A 288 23.95 -8.19 0.74
C ALA A 288 25.00 -7.06 0.75
N PRO A 289 25.04 -6.11 -0.21
CA PRO A 289 26.02 -5.01 -0.20
C PRO A 289 25.86 -4.02 0.98
N ARG A 290 24.71 -4.01 1.63
CA ARG A 290 24.38 -3.12 2.78
C ARG A 290 24.16 -3.91 4.08
N CYS A 291 24.27 -5.24 4.01
CA CYS A 291 23.94 -6.13 5.11
C CYS A 291 25.17 -6.37 6.00
N PRO A 292 25.14 -6.04 7.30
CA PRO A 292 26.24 -6.33 8.23
C PRO A 292 26.43 -7.85 8.47
N TYR A 293 25.44 -8.67 8.07
CA TYR A 293 25.46 -10.13 8.23
C TYR A 293 25.65 -10.85 6.90
N ALA A 294 26.15 -10.15 5.87
CA ALA A 294 26.37 -10.78 4.54
C ALA A 294 27.42 -11.88 4.63
N GLY A 295 27.13 -13.03 4.07
CA GLY A 295 28.01 -14.19 3.98
C GLY A 295 28.00 -14.81 2.59
N ALA A 296 28.76 -15.90 2.40
CA ALA A 296 28.85 -16.60 1.11
C ALA A 296 27.49 -17.09 0.60
N GLU A 297 26.58 -17.47 1.50
CA GLU A 297 25.23 -17.90 1.20
C GLU A 297 24.38 -16.82 0.52
N CYS A 298 24.73 -15.53 0.75
CA CYS A 298 24.00 -14.41 0.13
C CYS A 298 24.30 -14.26 -1.36
N SER A 299 25.32 -14.94 -1.87
CA SER A 299 25.72 -14.92 -3.29
C SER A 299 24.98 -15.97 -4.13
N THR A 300 24.25 -16.88 -3.52
CA THR A 300 23.45 -17.91 -4.20
C THR A 300 22.00 -17.47 -4.37
N ALA A 301 21.25 -18.20 -5.21
CA ALA A 301 19.82 -17.98 -5.37
C ALA A 301 19.09 -18.16 -4.03
N LEU A 302 18.31 -17.17 -3.64
CA LEU A 302 17.51 -17.20 -2.42
C LEU A 302 16.15 -17.81 -2.70
N GLN A 303 15.67 -18.58 -1.73
CA GLN A 303 14.30 -19.07 -1.68
C GLN A 303 13.60 -18.47 -0.48
N GLU A 304 12.32 -18.18 -0.64
CA GLU A 304 11.48 -17.75 0.47
C GLU A 304 11.38 -18.89 1.50
N GLN A 305 11.62 -18.56 2.75
CA GLN A 305 11.57 -19.49 3.88
C GLN A 305 10.26 -19.24 4.64
N ASP A 306 9.46 -20.28 4.79
CA ASP A 306 8.32 -20.26 5.71
C ASP A 306 8.81 -20.46 7.14
N LEU A 307 8.63 -19.45 7.97
CA LEU A 307 9.03 -19.44 9.39
C LEU A 307 7.87 -19.87 10.30
N GLY A 308 6.73 -20.26 9.72
CA GLY A 308 5.53 -20.66 10.43
C GLY A 308 4.61 -19.48 10.79
N GLY A 309 3.33 -19.79 11.09
CA GLY A 309 2.37 -18.76 11.49
C GLY A 309 2.04 -17.71 10.42
N GLY A 310 2.34 -17.96 9.14
CA GLY A 310 2.20 -16.99 8.05
C GLY A 310 3.33 -15.97 7.99
N HIS A 311 4.45 -16.23 8.67
CA HIS A 311 5.66 -15.44 8.59
C HIS A 311 6.60 -16.04 7.54
N SER A 312 6.94 -15.27 6.54
CA SER A 312 7.89 -15.68 5.49
C SER A 312 9.01 -14.66 5.32
N CYS A 313 10.19 -15.14 4.95
CA CYS A 313 11.39 -14.32 4.81
C CYS A 313 12.27 -14.84 3.67
N LEU A 314 12.76 -13.92 2.83
CA LEU A 314 13.63 -14.28 1.71
C LEU A 314 15.05 -14.70 2.16
N CYS A 315 15.56 -14.15 3.26
CA CYS A 315 16.89 -14.46 3.79
C CYS A 315 16.90 -14.30 5.32
N ALA A 316 16.32 -15.27 6.03
CA ALA A 316 16.31 -15.26 7.49
C ALA A 316 17.73 -15.48 8.03
N LYS A 317 18.13 -14.68 9.00
CA LYS A 317 19.39 -14.84 9.74
C LYS A 317 19.06 -15.20 11.19
N PRO A 318 19.50 -16.37 11.65
CA PRO A 318 19.27 -16.80 13.04
C PRO A 318 19.92 -15.83 14.04
N GLY A 319 19.22 -15.54 15.13
CA GLY A 319 19.71 -14.71 16.22
C GLY A 319 19.58 -13.19 16.03
N ILE A 320 18.99 -12.71 14.91
CA ILE A 320 18.78 -11.26 14.69
C ILE A 320 17.60 -10.72 15.54
N GLY A 321 16.66 -11.58 15.97
CA GLY A 321 15.44 -11.18 16.69
C GLY A 321 15.61 -10.89 18.19
N GLY A 322 16.80 -11.00 18.76
CA GLY A 322 17.06 -10.62 20.16
C GLY A 322 17.27 -9.11 20.31
N HIS A 323 16.41 -8.44 21.09
CA HIS A 323 16.73 -7.11 21.59
C HIS A 323 17.93 -7.25 22.53
N ASP A 324 19.12 -6.87 22.09
CA ASP A 324 20.19 -6.49 23.00
C ASP A 324 19.75 -5.18 23.70
N HIS A 325 19.08 -5.33 24.84
CA HIS A 325 18.99 -4.28 25.83
C HIS A 325 20.32 -4.26 26.59
N GLY A 326 21.30 -3.57 26.08
CA GLY A 326 22.50 -3.18 26.77
C GLY A 326 22.51 -1.68 27.05
#